data_020fb32145dc9368f9f3401573090794
#
_entry.id   020fb32145dc9368f9f3401573090794
#
_cell.length_a   1.000
_cell.length_b   1.000
_cell.length_c   1.000
_cell.angle_alpha   90.00
_cell.angle_beta   90.00
_cell.angle_gamma   90.00
#
_symmetry.space_group_name_H-M   'P 1'
#
loop_
_entity.id
_entity.type
_entity.pdbx_description
1 polymer ?
#
loop_
_entity_poly.entity_id
_entity_poly.type
_entity_poly.pdbx_seq_one_letter_code
_entity_poly.pdbx_strand_id
1 'polypeptide(L)'
;MQAVRCHGPHELKVEDIEGPGMAPGAGEVSVRIERGGICGSDLHYYHDGGFGTVRIKEPLTLGHEVSGVVAAVGAGVKRVAAGDRVAVNPSRACGTCRYCQRGEQVHCLDMRFFGSAMRFPHVQGAFSEQVLVDEAQCFKVLGSLTAGEAAMAEPLAVCLHAVNQAGPLVGAKVLVTGSGPIGVLCAAAARRAGATEIVATDVAPLPLKTMERIGADAVIDIAAQPDALKGFSQDKGTFDVVFEASGREAALVGALDAIRPGGRIVQVGIGGDMKLPMTQIVAKEISIRGTFRFHEEFGTAVDMMNKGLIDVSPRISQTLPFRQALAAFDLASDRSTAMKVQLAFS
;
A
#
# COMPACT_ATOMS: atom_id res chain seq x y z
N MET A 1 -24.32 11.05 7.32
CA MET A 1 -23.42 9.96 7.71
C MET A 1 -22.14 10.53 8.30
N GLN A 2 -21.41 9.72 9.09
CA GLN A 2 -20.14 10.17 9.70
C GLN A 2 -18.94 9.79 8.84
N ALA A 3 -17.89 10.65 8.87
CA ALA A 3 -16.63 10.43 8.19
C ALA A 3 -15.44 10.95 9.00
N VAL A 4 -14.27 10.38 8.73
CA VAL A 4 -13.00 10.83 9.31
C VAL A 4 -12.35 11.80 8.33
N ARG A 5 -12.25 13.06 8.71
CA ARG A 5 -11.77 14.15 7.86
C ARG A 5 -10.56 14.85 8.45
N CYS A 6 -9.60 15.13 7.59
CA CYS A 6 -8.42 15.94 7.91
C CYS A 6 -8.63 17.35 7.36
N HIS A 7 -8.56 18.34 8.25
CA HIS A 7 -8.72 19.76 7.92
C HIS A 7 -7.37 20.47 7.72
N GLY A 8 -6.31 19.87 8.23
CA GLY A 8 -4.94 20.36 8.18
C GLY A 8 -4.04 19.55 9.11
N PRO A 9 -2.76 19.94 9.28
CA PRO A 9 -1.86 19.26 10.19
C PRO A 9 -2.42 19.13 11.60
N HIS A 10 -2.49 17.90 12.12
CA HIS A 10 -3.04 17.54 13.42
C HIS A 10 -4.52 17.91 13.66
N GLU A 11 -5.25 18.21 12.58
CA GLU A 11 -6.68 18.50 12.64
C GLU A 11 -7.52 17.37 12.03
N LEU A 12 -7.58 16.24 12.70
CA LEU A 12 -8.41 15.10 12.34
C LEU A 12 -9.71 15.12 13.12
N LYS A 13 -10.86 15.00 12.44
CA LYS A 13 -12.19 15.04 13.06
C LYS A 13 -13.06 13.90 12.54
N VAL A 14 -13.91 13.39 13.41
CA VAL A 14 -15.08 12.58 13.02
C VAL A 14 -16.26 13.53 13.00
N GLU A 15 -16.84 13.73 11.85
CA GLU A 15 -17.90 14.72 11.65
C GLU A 15 -19.01 14.22 10.73
N ASP A 16 -20.18 14.82 10.85
CA ASP A 16 -21.30 14.54 9.98
C ASP A 16 -21.08 15.19 8.60
N ILE A 17 -21.24 14.40 7.57
CA ILE A 17 -21.18 14.83 6.17
C ILE A 17 -22.44 14.44 5.43
N GLU A 18 -22.73 15.12 4.33
CA GLU A 18 -23.79 14.70 3.42
C GLU A 18 -23.42 13.32 2.82
N GLY A 19 -24.36 12.39 2.87
CA GLY A 19 -24.16 11.05 2.31
C GLY A 19 -24.24 11.05 0.78
N PRO A 20 -23.74 9.98 0.13
CA PRO A 20 -23.73 9.88 -1.33
C PRO A 20 -25.14 9.71 -1.96
N GLY A 21 -26.21 9.93 -1.21
CA GLY A 21 -27.59 9.63 -1.63
C GLY A 21 -27.97 8.16 -1.37
N MET A 22 -29.28 7.87 -1.41
CA MET A 22 -29.79 6.54 -1.03
C MET A 22 -29.82 5.54 -2.20
N ALA A 23 -29.83 5.99 -3.46
CA ALA A 23 -29.95 5.14 -4.63
C ALA A 23 -28.75 5.32 -5.58
N PRO A 24 -27.97 4.25 -5.82
CA PRO A 24 -26.89 4.29 -6.80
C PRO A 24 -27.45 4.46 -8.23
N GLY A 25 -26.77 5.27 -9.04
CA GLY A 25 -27.06 5.44 -10.47
C GLY A 25 -26.72 4.18 -11.29
N ALA A 26 -26.93 4.26 -12.61
CA ALA A 26 -26.60 3.16 -13.51
C ALA A 26 -25.08 2.83 -13.45
N GLY A 27 -24.72 1.56 -13.23
CA GLY A 27 -23.35 1.10 -13.10
C GLY A 27 -22.68 1.41 -11.75
N GLU A 28 -23.38 2.08 -10.83
CA GLU A 28 -22.85 2.42 -9.52
C GLU A 28 -23.25 1.40 -8.46
N VAL A 29 -22.43 1.32 -7.43
CA VAL A 29 -22.61 0.42 -6.27
C VAL A 29 -22.43 1.24 -5.00
N SER A 30 -23.40 1.13 -4.11
CA SER A 30 -23.31 1.68 -2.75
C SER A 30 -22.70 0.63 -1.83
N VAL A 31 -21.57 0.96 -1.18
CA VAL A 31 -20.85 0.07 -0.27
C VAL A 31 -20.87 0.67 1.13
N ARG A 32 -21.41 -0.09 2.09
CA ARG A 32 -21.28 0.21 3.52
C ARG A 32 -19.92 -0.29 3.97
N ILE A 33 -19.08 0.62 4.42
CA ILE A 33 -17.71 0.29 4.83
C ILE A 33 -17.73 -0.48 6.17
N GLU A 34 -16.93 -1.55 6.25
CA GLU A 34 -16.73 -2.31 7.46
C GLU A 34 -15.36 -2.04 8.07
N ARG A 35 -14.32 -1.99 7.24
CA ARG A 35 -12.92 -1.79 7.69
C ARG A 35 -12.17 -0.85 6.75
N GLY A 36 -11.27 -0.07 7.34
CA GLY A 36 -10.35 0.79 6.59
C GLY A 36 -8.96 0.79 7.21
N GLY A 37 -7.92 0.51 6.42
CA GLY A 37 -6.51 0.55 6.82
C GLY A 37 -5.95 1.96 6.78
N ILE A 38 -5.21 2.36 7.82
CA ILE A 38 -4.48 3.63 7.83
C ILE A 38 -3.16 3.44 7.08
N CYS A 39 -2.99 4.23 6.02
CA CYS A 39 -1.79 4.25 5.19
C CYS A 39 -0.79 5.32 5.64
N GLY A 40 0.49 5.16 5.29
CA GLY A 40 1.51 6.19 5.49
C GLY A 40 1.16 7.52 4.83
N SER A 41 0.46 7.51 3.69
CA SER A 41 -0.01 8.74 3.04
C SER A 41 -1.11 9.46 3.84
N ASP A 42 -2.00 8.72 4.54
CA ASP A 42 -2.97 9.31 5.46
C ASP A 42 -2.25 10.00 6.63
N LEU A 43 -1.18 9.37 7.15
CA LEU A 43 -0.34 9.94 8.21
C LEU A 43 0.38 11.21 7.73
N HIS A 44 0.86 11.26 6.48
CA HIS A 44 1.44 12.49 5.92
C HIS A 44 0.42 13.63 5.82
N TYR A 45 -0.82 13.34 5.46
CA TYR A 45 -1.87 14.35 5.51
C TYR A 45 -2.13 14.82 6.94
N TYR A 46 -2.17 13.89 7.89
CA TYR A 46 -2.42 14.19 9.30
C TYR A 46 -1.27 14.98 9.95
N HIS A 47 -0.01 14.60 9.73
CA HIS A 47 1.13 15.26 10.37
C HIS A 47 1.59 16.53 9.64
N ASP A 48 1.65 16.48 8.30
CA ASP A 48 2.33 17.49 7.49
C ASP A 48 1.35 18.29 6.61
N GLY A 49 0.06 17.95 6.60
CA GLY A 49 -0.93 18.51 5.68
C GLY A 49 -0.71 18.12 4.22
N GLY A 50 0.17 17.13 3.96
CA GLY A 50 0.48 16.65 2.63
C GLY A 50 1.88 16.06 2.49
N PHE A 51 2.30 15.76 1.26
CA PHE A 51 3.63 15.22 0.94
C PHE A 51 4.13 15.77 -0.40
N GLY A 52 5.45 15.92 -0.54
CA GLY A 52 6.05 16.59 -1.70
C GLY A 52 5.43 17.97 -1.93
N THR A 53 4.84 18.19 -3.09
CA THR A 53 4.12 19.44 -3.46
C THR A 53 2.61 19.37 -3.21
N VAL A 54 2.09 18.19 -2.83
CA VAL A 54 0.66 17.97 -2.60
C VAL A 54 0.28 18.51 -1.22
N ARG A 55 -0.78 19.33 -1.15
CA ARG A 55 -1.29 19.92 0.11
C ARG A 55 -2.80 19.85 0.17
N ILE A 56 -3.32 19.66 1.37
CA ILE A 56 -4.75 19.82 1.66
C ILE A 56 -5.13 21.30 1.46
N LYS A 57 -6.16 21.56 0.69
CA LYS A 57 -6.71 22.90 0.41
C LYS A 57 -8.17 23.04 0.84
N GLU A 58 -8.81 21.95 1.16
CA GLU A 58 -10.17 21.85 1.67
C GLU A 58 -10.26 20.62 2.58
N PRO A 59 -11.23 20.49 3.48
CA PRO A 59 -11.37 19.30 4.32
C PRO A 59 -11.44 18.03 3.48
N LEU A 60 -10.53 17.06 3.77
CA LEU A 60 -10.36 15.84 3.03
C LEU A 60 -10.78 14.63 3.87
N THR A 61 -11.80 13.91 3.44
CA THR A 61 -12.06 12.56 3.96
C THR A 61 -10.89 11.66 3.58
N LEU A 62 -10.25 11.03 4.55
CA LEU A 62 -9.11 10.15 4.32
C LEU A 62 -9.56 8.72 3.97
N GLY A 63 -8.58 7.84 3.73
CA GLY A 63 -8.77 6.41 3.56
C GLY A 63 -8.96 5.94 2.13
N HIS A 64 -8.22 4.91 1.79
CA HIS A 64 -8.21 4.28 0.47
C HIS A 64 -7.97 2.77 0.52
N GLU A 65 -7.65 2.22 1.68
CA GLU A 65 -7.51 0.79 1.93
C GLU A 65 -8.79 0.29 2.61
N VAL A 66 -9.87 0.00 1.87
CA VAL A 66 -11.16 -0.29 2.48
C VAL A 66 -11.85 -1.54 1.94
N SER A 67 -12.68 -2.12 2.80
CA SER A 67 -13.59 -3.19 2.48
C SER A 67 -14.95 -2.94 3.13
N GLY A 68 -15.99 -3.55 2.58
CA GLY A 68 -17.33 -3.40 3.12
C GLY A 68 -18.31 -4.36 2.47
N VAL A 69 -19.59 -4.12 2.72
CA VAL A 69 -20.71 -4.88 2.16
C VAL A 69 -21.50 -4.01 1.19
N VAL A 70 -21.82 -4.57 0.02
CA VAL A 70 -22.69 -3.92 -0.96
C VAL A 70 -24.05 -3.70 -0.33
N ALA A 71 -24.45 -2.45 -0.16
CA ALA A 71 -25.75 -2.06 0.39
C ALA A 71 -26.83 -2.02 -0.69
N ALA A 72 -26.49 -1.50 -1.87
CA ALA A 72 -27.39 -1.41 -3.02
C ALA A 72 -26.59 -1.36 -4.33
N VAL A 73 -27.23 -1.73 -5.43
CA VAL A 73 -26.65 -1.68 -6.78
C VAL A 73 -27.57 -0.91 -7.72
N GLY A 74 -26.98 -0.13 -8.61
CA GLY A 74 -27.70 0.58 -9.66
C GLY A 74 -28.03 -0.30 -10.85
N ALA A 75 -28.79 0.27 -11.79
CA ALA A 75 -29.16 -0.43 -13.02
C ALA A 75 -27.92 -0.83 -13.82
N GLY A 76 -27.92 -2.04 -14.37
CA GLY A 76 -26.84 -2.56 -15.23
C GLY A 76 -25.67 -3.20 -14.48
N VAL A 77 -25.57 -3.10 -13.15
CA VAL A 77 -24.55 -3.78 -12.34
C VAL A 77 -24.77 -5.30 -12.41
N LYS A 78 -23.67 -6.05 -12.67
CA LYS A 78 -23.71 -7.52 -12.88
C LYS A 78 -22.67 -8.28 -12.05
N ARG A 79 -21.60 -7.63 -11.63
CA ARG A 79 -20.45 -8.28 -10.96
C ARG A 79 -20.68 -8.52 -9.48
N VAL A 80 -21.51 -7.69 -8.86
CA VAL A 80 -21.81 -7.73 -7.42
C VAL A 80 -23.30 -7.57 -7.18
N ALA A 81 -23.76 -8.02 -6.01
CA ALA A 81 -25.14 -7.88 -5.56
C ALA A 81 -25.18 -7.39 -4.11
N ALA A 82 -26.34 -6.86 -3.69
CA ALA A 82 -26.55 -6.47 -2.29
C ALA A 82 -26.25 -7.67 -1.35
N GLY A 83 -25.51 -7.43 -0.29
CA GLY A 83 -25.01 -8.42 0.66
C GLY A 83 -23.65 -9.02 0.32
N ASP A 84 -23.11 -8.83 -0.89
CA ASP A 84 -21.74 -9.27 -1.20
C ASP A 84 -20.72 -8.46 -0.39
N ARG A 85 -19.73 -9.14 0.21
CA ARG A 85 -18.54 -8.45 0.75
C ARG A 85 -17.58 -8.15 -0.38
N VAL A 86 -17.02 -6.94 -0.37
CA VAL A 86 -16.11 -6.45 -1.40
C VAL A 86 -14.88 -5.76 -0.79
N ALA A 87 -13.73 -5.94 -1.44
CA ALA A 87 -12.61 -5.01 -1.36
C ALA A 87 -12.85 -3.91 -2.40
N VAL A 88 -12.61 -2.65 -2.03
CA VAL A 88 -12.88 -1.51 -2.91
C VAL A 88 -11.58 -0.96 -3.47
N ASN A 89 -11.43 -1.00 -4.79
CA ASN A 89 -10.31 -0.36 -5.47
C ASN A 89 -10.46 1.16 -5.41
N PRO A 90 -9.54 1.89 -4.77
CA PRO A 90 -9.63 3.34 -4.64
C PRO A 90 -9.36 4.09 -5.95
N SER A 91 -8.83 3.41 -6.96
CA SER A 91 -8.42 4.02 -8.23
C SER A 91 -9.57 4.06 -9.23
N ARG A 92 -9.76 5.23 -9.86
CA ARG A 92 -10.65 5.42 -11.00
C ARG A 92 -9.93 6.20 -12.09
N ALA A 93 -9.44 5.48 -13.08
CA ALA A 93 -8.80 6.04 -14.26
C ALA A 93 -9.87 6.55 -15.26
N CYS A 94 -9.56 7.57 -16.05
CA CYS A 94 -10.53 8.15 -17.01
C CYS A 94 -10.85 7.24 -18.21
N GLY A 95 -10.02 6.23 -18.49
CA GLY A 95 -10.18 5.31 -19.62
C GLY A 95 -9.86 5.88 -21.00
N THR A 96 -9.78 7.21 -21.16
CA THR A 96 -9.71 7.88 -22.48
C THR A 96 -8.40 8.60 -22.78
N CYS A 97 -7.58 8.90 -21.78
CA CYS A 97 -6.31 9.60 -22.01
C CYS A 97 -5.26 8.68 -22.66
N ARG A 98 -4.20 9.29 -23.18
CA ARG A 98 -3.12 8.58 -23.88
C ARG A 98 -2.49 7.43 -23.07
N TYR A 99 -2.41 7.55 -21.74
CA TYR A 99 -1.87 6.50 -20.87
C TYR A 99 -2.88 5.36 -20.70
N CYS A 100 -4.16 5.68 -20.47
CA CYS A 100 -5.21 4.65 -20.38
C CYS A 100 -5.32 3.83 -21.67
N GLN A 101 -5.23 4.49 -22.83
CA GLN A 101 -5.30 3.81 -24.14
C GLN A 101 -4.09 2.90 -24.41
N ARG A 102 -2.98 3.08 -23.68
CA ARG A 102 -1.78 2.21 -23.76
C ARG A 102 -1.76 1.09 -22.71
N GLY A 103 -2.80 0.98 -21.87
CA GLY A 103 -2.79 0.05 -20.73
C GLY A 103 -1.97 0.54 -19.52
N GLU A 104 -1.61 1.82 -19.49
CA GLU A 104 -0.80 2.44 -18.44
C GLU A 104 -1.68 3.29 -17.50
N GLN A 105 -2.78 2.72 -17.01
CA GLN A 105 -3.80 3.44 -16.23
C GLN A 105 -3.25 4.04 -14.95
N VAL A 106 -2.21 3.46 -14.36
CA VAL A 106 -1.52 4.02 -13.18
C VAL A 106 -1.04 5.46 -13.43
N HIS A 107 -0.71 5.79 -14.69
CA HIS A 107 -0.29 7.12 -15.14
C HIS A 107 -1.42 7.97 -15.73
N CYS A 108 -2.68 7.62 -15.46
CA CYS A 108 -3.84 8.35 -15.98
C CYS A 108 -3.75 9.84 -15.67
N LEU A 109 -3.95 10.68 -16.70
CA LEU A 109 -3.90 12.15 -16.55
C LEU A 109 -5.06 12.69 -15.71
N ASP A 110 -6.14 11.93 -15.60
CA ASP A 110 -7.35 12.26 -14.82
C ASP A 110 -7.63 11.19 -13.77
N MET A 111 -6.59 10.70 -13.10
CA MET A 111 -6.73 9.71 -12.03
C MET A 111 -7.50 10.30 -10.85
N ARG A 112 -8.59 9.61 -10.45
CA ARG A 112 -9.29 9.84 -9.20
C ARG A 112 -8.94 8.71 -8.24
N PHE A 113 -8.36 9.07 -7.11
CA PHE A 113 -7.90 8.12 -6.11
C PHE A 113 -8.43 8.56 -4.74
N PHE A 114 -9.11 7.68 -4.03
CA PHE A 114 -9.73 8.00 -2.74
C PHE A 114 -8.72 8.59 -1.74
N GLY A 115 -9.17 9.58 -0.97
CA GLY A 115 -8.37 10.21 0.07
C GLY A 115 -7.15 10.96 -0.48
N SER A 116 -7.23 11.51 -1.70
CA SER A 116 -6.09 12.15 -2.34
C SER A 116 -6.30 13.64 -2.60
N ALA A 117 -5.36 14.45 -2.09
CA ALA A 117 -5.28 15.90 -2.36
C ALA A 117 -4.49 16.25 -3.64
N MET A 118 -4.09 15.26 -4.45
CA MET A 118 -3.36 15.51 -5.70
C MET A 118 -4.19 16.30 -6.73
N ARG A 119 -5.50 16.28 -6.61
CA ARG A 119 -6.44 17.05 -7.44
C ARG A 119 -7.14 18.12 -6.62
N PHE A 120 -7.69 19.10 -7.31
CA PHE A 120 -8.60 20.08 -6.71
C PHE A 120 -9.82 20.25 -7.62
N PRO A 121 -11.06 20.17 -7.09
CA PRO A 121 -11.43 19.74 -5.74
C PRO A 121 -10.84 18.35 -5.40
N HIS A 122 -10.57 18.11 -4.11
CA HIS A 122 -9.95 16.86 -3.64
C HIS A 122 -10.85 15.65 -3.91
N VAL A 123 -10.24 14.49 -4.15
CA VAL A 123 -10.97 13.22 -4.21
C VAL A 123 -11.16 12.71 -2.80
N GLN A 124 -12.39 12.80 -2.30
CA GLN A 124 -12.73 12.36 -0.95
C GLN A 124 -12.47 10.85 -0.79
N GLY A 125 -12.02 10.45 0.39
CA GLY A 125 -11.69 9.07 0.73
C GLY A 125 -12.88 8.27 1.24
N ALA A 126 -12.57 7.06 1.66
CA ALA A 126 -13.56 6.07 2.06
C ALA A 126 -13.59 5.80 3.58
N PHE A 127 -12.94 6.64 4.41
CA PHE A 127 -13.15 6.60 5.86
C PHE A 127 -14.46 7.28 6.22
N SER A 128 -15.54 6.66 5.77
CA SER A 128 -16.92 7.07 6.00
C SER A 128 -17.80 5.82 6.13
N GLU A 129 -19.00 5.98 6.67
CA GLU A 129 -19.91 4.84 6.87
C GLU A 129 -20.34 4.21 5.53
N GLN A 130 -20.35 4.98 4.44
CA GLN A 130 -20.81 4.53 3.12
C GLN A 130 -20.12 5.29 2.01
N VAL A 131 -19.83 4.60 0.92
CA VAL A 131 -19.28 5.19 -0.32
C VAL A 131 -20.09 4.75 -1.53
N LEU A 132 -20.11 5.61 -2.56
CA LEU A 132 -20.63 5.29 -3.89
C LEU A 132 -19.43 5.08 -4.83
N VAL A 133 -19.42 3.96 -5.54
CA VAL A 133 -18.31 3.56 -6.42
C VAL A 133 -18.82 2.99 -7.73
N ASP A 134 -17.99 2.98 -8.76
CA ASP A 134 -18.30 2.24 -9.98
C ASP A 134 -18.23 0.73 -9.74
N GLU A 135 -19.02 -0.07 -10.42
CA GLU A 135 -18.97 -1.54 -10.35
C GLU A 135 -17.55 -2.09 -10.55
N ALA A 136 -16.75 -1.46 -11.42
CA ALA A 136 -15.37 -1.86 -11.71
C ALA A 136 -14.42 -1.72 -10.51
N GLN A 137 -14.78 -0.93 -9.49
CA GLN A 137 -14.02 -0.78 -8.26
C GLN A 137 -14.35 -1.85 -7.21
N CYS A 138 -15.40 -2.66 -7.43
CA CYS A 138 -15.85 -3.68 -6.48
C CYS A 138 -15.26 -5.06 -6.83
N PHE A 139 -14.51 -5.64 -5.91
CA PHE A 139 -13.94 -6.97 -6.05
C PHE A 139 -14.46 -7.88 -4.93
N LYS A 140 -15.15 -8.98 -5.31
CA LYS A 140 -15.75 -9.90 -4.35
C LYS A 140 -14.72 -10.57 -3.45
N VAL A 141 -15.02 -10.54 -2.17
CA VAL A 141 -14.29 -11.27 -1.14
C VAL A 141 -15.02 -12.59 -0.90
N LEU A 142 -14.30 -13.70 -0.99
CA LEU A 142 -14.84 -15.05 -0.91
C LEU A 142 -14.33 -15.78 0.35
N GLY A 143 -15.06 -16.85 0.72
CA GLY A 143 -14.63 -17.74 1.78
C GLY A 143 -14.58 -17.09 3.15
N SER A 144 -13.52 -17.36 3.90
CA SER A 144 -13.34 -16.95 5.30
C SER A 144 -12.59 -15.65 5.49
N LEU A 145 -12.20 -14.95 4.41
CA LEU A 145 -11.52 -13.67 4.53
C LEU A 145 -12.36 -12.67 5.34
N THR A 146 -11.76 -12.12 6.36
CA THR A 146 -12.36 -11.07 7.17
C THR A 146 -12.40 -9.74 6.42
N ALA A 147 -13.23 -8.82 6.87
CA ALA A 147 -13.24 -7.46 6.31
C ALA A 147 -11.87 -6.76 6.49
N GLY A 148 -11.18 -7.01 7.62
CA GLY A 148 -9.84 -6.45 7.86
C GLY A 148 -8.81 -6.95 6.85
N GLU A 149 -8.81 -8.24 6.57
CA GLU A 149 -7.94 -8.81 5.54
C GLU A 149 -8.30 -8.27 4.15
N ALA A 150 -9.59 -8.19 3.82
CA ALA A 150 -10.03 -7.64 2.53
C ALA A 150 -9.58 -6.19 2.29
N ALA A 151 -9.52 -5.37 3.33
CA ALA A 151 -8.98 -4.01 3.25
C ALA A 151 -7.48 -3.96 2.91
N MET A 152 -6.73 -5.06 3.15
CA MET A 152 -5.33 -5.19 2.77
C MET A 152 -5.11 -5.42 1.26
N ALA A 153 -6.17 -5.56 0.46
CA ALA A 153 -6.05 -5.73 -0.99
C ALA A 153 -5.31 -4.56 -1.67
N GLU A 154 -5.55 -3.35 -1.18
CA GLU A 154 -4.89 -2.16 -1.72
C GLU A 154 -3.38 -2.18 -1.50
N PRO A 155 -2.84 -2.25 -0.26
CA PRO A 155 -1.40 -2.27 -0.07
C PRO A 155 -0.74 -3.53 -0.65
N LEU A 156 -1.44 -4.67 -0.73
CA LEU A 156 -0.93 -5.84 -1.44
C LEU A 156 -0.81 -5.58 -2.94
N ALA A 157 -1.77 -4.90 -3.56
CA ALA A 157 -1.71 -4.52 -4.97
C ALA A 157 -0.51 -3.61 -5.28
N VAL A 158 -0.21 -2.65 -4.40
CA VAL A 158 1.01 -1.82 -4.48
C VAL A 158 2.27 -2.70 -4.50
N CYS A 159 2.33 -3.71 -3.64
CA CYS A 159 3.50 -4.60 -3.55
C CYS A 159 3.60 -5.56 -4.74
N LEU A 160 2.46 -6.05 -5.26
CA LEU A 160 2.44 -6.85 -6.49
C LEU A 160 2.92 -6.02 -7.70
N HIS A 161 2.50 -4.75 -7.77
CA HIS A 161 3.02 -3.83 -8.79
C HIS A 161 4.53 -3.63 -8.65
N ALA A 162 5.04 -3.47 -7.43
CA ALA A 162 6.48 -3.40 -7.18
C ALA A 162 7.21 -4.67 -7.65
N VAL A 163 6.64 -5.85 -7.41
CA VAL A 163 7.18 -7.13 -7.90
C VAL A 163 7.18 -7.18 -9.43
N ASN A 164 6.13 -6.69 -10.10
CA ASN A 164 6.10 -6.58 -11.56
C ASN A 164 7.19 -5.64 -12.09
N GLN A 165 7.48 -4.54 -11.37
CA GLN A 165 8.60 -3.65 -11.70
C GLN A 165 9.97 -4.31 -11.51
N ALA A 166 10.09 -5.28 -10.60
CA ALA A 166 11.31 -6.06 -10.42
C ALA A 166 11.58 -7.04 -11.57
N GLY A 167 10.56 -7.44 -12.32
CA GLY A 167 10.66 -8.48 -13.34
C GLY A 167 10.69 -9.90 -12.76
N PRO A 168 11.19 -10.90 -13.51
CA PRO A 168 11.19 -12.29 -13.05
C PRO A 168 11.94 -12.49 -11.74
N LEU A 169 11.33 -13.21 -10.79
CA LEU A 169 11.91 -13.49 -9.45
C LEU A 169 12.13 -14.98 -9.20
N VAL A 170 11.88 -15.86 -10.17
CA VAL A 170 12.13 -17.29 -10.00
C VAL A 170 13.63 -17.53 -9.77
N GLY A 171 13.97 -18.09 -8.61
CA GLY A 171 15.36 -18.34 -8.21
C GLY A 171 16.10 -17.13 -7.65
N ALA A 172 15.49 -15.94 -7.64
CA ALA A 172 16.15 -14.71 -7.21
C ALA A 172 16.43 -14.67 -5.70
N LYS A 173 17.55 -14.03 -5.34
CA LYS A 173 17.87 -13.57 -3.99
C LYS A 173 17.44 -12.13 -3.82
N VAL A 174 16.63 -11.86 -2.83
CA VAL A 174 15.97 -10.58 -2.61
C VAL A 174 16.39 -9.96 -1.29
N LEU A 175 16.74 -8.67 -1.32
CA LEU A 175 16.89 -7.84 -0.13
C LEU A 175 15.68 -6.91 0.00
N VAL A 176 15.11 -6.82 1.18
CA VAL A 176 14.08 -5.81 1.51
C VAL A 176 14.65 -4.86 2.55
N THR A 177 14.78 -3.58 2.20
CA THR A 177 15.19 -2.55 3.16
C THR A 177 13.96 -1.79 3.66
N GLY A 178 13.75 -1.83 4.98
CA GLY A 178 12.51 -1.37 5.61
C GLY A 178 11.45 -2.47 5.66
N SER A 179 11.21 -3.00 6.87
CA SER A 179 10.28 -4.09 7.15
C SER A 179 8.91 -3.58 7.65
N GLY A 180 8.53 -2.34 7.33
CA GLY A 180 7.19 -1.82 7.58
C GLY A 180 6.11 -2.60 6.79
N PRO A 181 4.82 -2.21 6.90
CA PRO A 181 3.72 -2.95 6.26
C PRO A 181 3.94 -3.24 4.77
N ILE A 182 4.51 -2.29 4.04
CA ILE A 182 4.82 -2.43 2.61
C ILE A 182 6.00 -3.38 2.39
N GLY A 183 7.10 -3.24 3.15
CA GLY A 183 8.25 -4.14 2.99
C GLY A 183 7.89 -5.61 3.26
N VAL A 184 7.07 -5.86 4.29
CA VAL A 184 6.58 -7.21 4.61
C VAL A 184 5.68 -7.76 3.48
N LEU A 185 4.83 -6.94 2.87
CA LEU A 185 4.02 -7.35 1.72
C LEU A 185 4.88 -7.56 0.46
N CYS A 186 5.90 -6.75 0.22
CA CYS A 186 6.86 -6.97 -0.87
C CYS A 186 7.59 -8.31 -0.71
N ALA A 187 8.04 -8.64 0.51
CA ALA A 187 8.67 -9.93 0.79
C ALA A 187 7.72 -11.12 0.51
N ALA A 188 6.47 -11.04 1.00
CA ALA A 188 5.47 -12.07 0.75
C ALA A 188 5.15 -12.22 -0.75
N ALA A 189 4.99 -11.11 -1.46
CA ALA A 189 4.74 -11.10 -2.90
C ALA A 189 5.96 -11.63 -3.70
N ALA A 190 7.19 -11.26 -3.30
CA ALA A 190 8.42 -11.76 -3.92
C ALA A 190 8.59 -13.27 -3.70
N ARG A 191 8.34 -13.78 -2.50
CA ARG A 191 8.34 -15.23 -2.23
C ARG A 191 7.33 -15.95 -3.11
N ARG A 192 6.12 -15.41 -3.22
CA ARG A 192 5.08 -15.98 -4.09
C ARG A 192 5.46 -15.94 -5.57
N ALA A 193 6.24 -14.95 -6.01
CA ALA A 193 6.76 -14.82 -7.37
C ALA A 193 7.99 -15.69 -7.66
N GLY A 194 8.49 -16.44 -6.67
CA GLY A 194 9.56 -17.43 -6.85
C GLY A 194 10.92 -17.04 -6.29
N ALA A 195 11.03 -15.97 -5.48
CA ALA A 195 12.28 -15.67 -4.78
C ALA A 195 12.67 -16.81 -3.83
N THR A 196 13.91 -17.27 -3.92
CA THR A 196 14.44 -18.41 -3.15
C THR A 196 15.08 -18.00 -1.84
N GLU A 197 15.57 -16.78 -1.76
CA GLU A 197 16.16 -16.21 -0.55
C GLU A 197 15.65 -14.78 -0.35
N ILE A 198 15.18 -14.48 0.86
CA ILE A 198 14.70 -13.14 1.25
C ILE A 198 15.41 -12.74 2.53
N VAL A 199 16.23 -11.70 2.44
CA VAL A 199 16.84 -11.03 3.59
C VAL A 199 16.15 -9.69 3.79
N ALA A 200 15.85 -9.35 5.04
CA ALA A 200 15.17 -8.09 5.34
C ALA A 200 15.90 -7.30 6.42
N THR A 201 15.85 -5.98 6.32
CA THR A 201 16.44 -5.07 7.31
C THR A 201 15.44 -4.08 7.85
N ASP A 202 15.55 -3.75 9.13
CA ASP A 202 14.84 -2.62 9.75
C ASP A 202 15.61 -2.15 10.98
N VAL A 203 15.18 -1.05 11.57
CA VAL A 203 15.72 -0.50 12.83
C VAL A 203 14.79 -0.78 14.02
N ALA A 204 13.61 -1.34 13.78
CA ALA A 204 12.60 -1.59 14.81
C ALA A 204 12.31 -3.09 14.98
N PRO A 205 12.21 -3.59 16.23
CA PRO A 205 12.03 -5.02 16.49
C PRO A 205 10.72 -5.61 15.98
N LEU A 206 9.59 -4.87 16.08
CA LEU A 206 8.28 -5.38 15.67
C LEU A 206 8.18 -5.67 14.17
N PRO A 207 8.62 -4.78 13.25
CA PRO A 207 8.72 -5.08 11.83
C PRO A 207 9.58 -6.31 11.53
N LEU A 208 10.76 -6.44 12.15
CA LEU A 208 11.66 -7.60 11.96
C LEU A 208 10.99 -8.89 12.39
N LYS A 209 10.37 -8.92 13.57
CA LYS A 209 9.60 -10.08 14.04
C LYS A 209 8.44 -10.45 13.09
N THR A 210 7.80 -9.45 12.50
CA THR A 210 6.73 -9.69 11.51
C THR A 210 7.31 -10.29 10.24
N MET A 211 8.48 -9.84 9.81
CA MET A 211 9.20 -10.35 8.64
C MET A 211 9.61 -11.82 8.83
N GLU A 212 10.08 -12.22 10.04
CA GLU A 212 10.33 -13.62 10.39
C GLU A 212 9.07 -14.48 10.27
N ARG A 213 7.95 -13.99 10.80
CA ARG A 213 6.68 -14.72 10.78
C ARG A 213 6.15 -14.99 9.37
N ILE A 214 6.48 -14.18 8.40
CA ILE A 214 6.08 -14.40 6.99
C ILE A 214 7.09 -15.24 6.21
N GLY A 215 8.17 -15.71 6.86
CA GLY A 215 9.14 -16.62 6.28
C GLY A 215 10.27 -15.94 5.52
N ALA A 216 10.74 -14.79 5.95
CA ALA A 216 12.04 -14.28 5.52
C ALA A 216 13.16 -15.22 6.01
N ASP A 217 14.17 -15.46 5.18
CA ASP A 217 15.27 -16.39 5.50
C ASP A 217 16.24 -15.79 6.51
N ALA A 218 16.39 -14.47 6.52
CA ALA A 218 17.12 -13.74 7.54
C ALA A 218 16.52 -12.33 7.76
N VAL A 219 16.60 -11.86 9.01
CA VAL A 219 16.27 -10.49 9.37
C VAL A 219 17.44 -9.85 10.10
N ILE A 220 17.69 -8.59 9.82
CA ILE A 220 18.83 -7.85 10.34
C ILE A 220 18.35 -6.57 11.00
N ASP A 221 18.61 -6.43 12.29
CA ASP A 221 18.52 -5.15 12.99
C ASP A 221 19.72 -4.29 12.60
N ILE A 222 19.50 -3.38 11.64
CA ILE A 222 20.56 -2.52 11.10
C ILE A 222 20.96 -1.42 12.09
N ALA A 223 20.15 -1.13 13.10
CA ALA A 223 20.54 -0.22 14.19
C ALA A 223 21.54 -0.88 15.13
N ALA A 224 21.33 -2.17 15.45
CA ALA A 224 22.26 -2.95 16.29
C ALA A 224 23.50 -3.43 15.50
N GLN A 225 23.35 -3.66 14.19
CA GLN A 225 24.39 -4.23 13.32
C GLN A 225 24.55 -3.38 12.02
N PRO A 226 25.08 -2.14 12.10
CA PRO A 226 25.16 -1.23 10.96
C PRO A 226 25.93 -1.78 9.75
N ASP A 227 26.89 -2.65 10.01
CA ASP A 227 27.79 -3.23 9.01
C ASP A 227 27.34 -4.61 8.49
N ALA A 228 26.20 -5.14 8.95
CA ALA A 228 25.78 -6.50 8.61
C ALA A 228 25.61 -6.74 7.10
N LEU A 229 25.16 -5.72 6.34
CA LEU A 229 25.06 -5.83 4.88
C LEU A 229 26.40 -5.98 4.17
N LYS A 230 27.55 -5.63 4.81
CA LYS A 230 28.89 -5.89 4.25
C LYS A 230 29.15 -7.38 4.06
N GLY A 231 28.53 -8.25 4.86
CA GLY A 231 28.59 -9.71 4.67
C GLY A 231 28.07 -10.20 3.31
N PHE A 232 27.23 -9.41 2.67
CA PHE A 232 26.63 -9.71 1.34
C PHE A 232 27.33 -8.99 0.18
N SER A 233 28.47 -8.32 0.42
CA SER A 233 29.21 -7.58 -0.62
C SER A 233 30.29 -8.40 -1.33
N GLN A 234 30.53 -9.66 -0.89
CA GLN A 234 31.49 -10.57 -1.54
C GLN A 234 31.11 -10.79 -2.99
N ASP A 235 32.11 -11.03 -3.85
CA ASP A 235 31.94 -11.26 -5.30
C ASP A 235 31.12 -10.16 -6.00
N LYS A 236 31.25 -8.91 -5.52
CA LYS A 236 30.56 -7.69 -5.96
C LYS A 236 29.08 -7.60 -5.58
N GLY A 237 28.59 -8.45 -4.68
CA GLY A 237 27.22 -8.43 -4.16
C GLY A 237 26.43 -9.72 -4.39
N THR A 238 25.43 -9.93 -3.59
CA THR A 238 24.66 -11.18 -3.46
C THR A 238 23.28 -11.10 -4.08
N PHE A 239 22.56 -9.97 -3.91
CA PHE A 239 21.14 -9.88 -4.22
C PHE A 239 20.87 -9.54 -5.69
N ASP A 240 19.93 -10.23 -6.28
CA ASP A 240 19.43 -9.96 -7.63
C ASP A 240 18.52 -8.73 -7.66
N VAL A 241 17.67 -8.61 -6.63
CA VAL A 241 16.69 -7.53 -6.50
C VAL A 241 16.71 -6.97 -5.07
N VAL A 242 16.56 -5.65 -4.99
CA VAL A 242 16.33 -4.93 -3.73
C VAL A 242 14.97 -4.22 -3.81
N PHE A 243 14.08 -4.46 -2.84
CA PHE A 243 12.93 -3.63 -2.61
C PHE A 243 13.27 -2.60 -1.52
N GLU A 244 13.43 -1.33 -1.92
CA GLU A 244 13.67 -0.25 -0.98
C GLU A 244 12.32 0.30 -0.52
N ALA A 245 11.88 -0.10 0.69
CA ALA A 245 10.59 0.24 1.27
C ALA A 245 10.68 1.18 2.49
N SER A 246 11.88 1.65 2.83
CA SER A 246 12.09 2.56 3.96
C SER A 246 11.97 4.04 3.59
N GLY A 247 12.25 4.40 2.33
CA GLY A 247 12.36 5.78 1.87
C GLY A 247 13.57 6.53 2.47
N ARG A 248 14.60 5.80 2.90
CA ARG A 248 15.79 6.38 3.54
C ARG A 248 17.02 6.24 2.65
N GLU A 249 17.73 7.38 2.45
CA GLU A 249 18.98 7.42 1.68
C GLU A 249 19.99 6.38 2.18
N ALA A 250 20.18 6.30 3.50
CA ALA A 250 21.14 5.37 4.10
C ALA A 250 20.83 3.90 3.78
N ALA A 251 19.54 3.52 3.72
CA ALA A 251 19.13 2.16 3.38
C ALA A 251 19.39 1.87 1.90
N LEU A 252 19.08 2.80 1.01
CA LEU A 252 19.34 2.68 -0.42
C LEU A 252 20.85 2.60 -0.71
N VAL A 253 21.65 3.48 -0.12
CA VAL A 253 23.12 3.50 -0.27
C VAL A 253 23.73 2.21 0.30
N GLY A 254 23.29 1.77 1.48
CA GLY A 254 23.77 0.51 2.08
C GLY A 254 23.45 -0.73 1.25
N ALA A 255 22.38 -0.72 0.47
CA ALA A 255 22.04 -1.82 -0.42
C ALA A 255 22.94 -1.91 -1.68
N LEU A 256 23.61 -0.82 -2.08
CA LEU A 256 24.43 -0.79 -3.30
C LEU A 256 25.65 -1.72 -3.22
N ASP A 257 26.20 -1.94 -2.04
CA ASP A 257 27.31 -2.90 -1.86
C ASP A 257 26.80 -4.34 -1.93
N ALA A 258 25.61 -4.61 -1.40
CA ALA A 258 25.03 -5.93 -1.28
C ALA A 258 24.33 -6.42 -2.58
N ILE A 259 23.93 -5.53 -3.48
CA ILE A 259 23.33 -5.90 -4.77
C ILE A 259 24.44 -6.29 -5.76
N ARG A 260 24.22 -7.36 -6.54
CA ARG A 260 25.18 -7.82 -7.56
C ARG A 260 25.20 -6.90 -8.78
N PRO A 261 26.24 -6.99 -9.64
CA PRO A 261 26.23 -6.37 -10.96
C PRO A 261 25.01 -6.79 -11.79
N GLY A 262 24.42 -5.84 -12.51
CA GLY A 262 23.19 -6.05 -13.28
C GLY A 262 21.93 -6.25 -12.41
N GLY A 263 22.03 -6.07 -11.09
CA GLY A 263 20.89 -6.18 -10.17
C GLY A 263 19.92 -5.02 -10.31
N ARG A 264 18.73 -5.17 -9.74
CA ARG A 264 17.65 -4.19 -9.84
C ARG A 264 17.20 -3.73 -8.47
N ILE A 265 17.09 -2.41 -8.30
CA ILE A 265 16.49 -1.78 -7.12
C ILE A 265 15.10 -1.27 -7.51
N VAL A 266 14.08 -1.70 -6.79
CA VAL A 266 12.72 -1.15 -6.90
C VAL A 266 12.52 -0.19 -5.73
N GLN A 267 12.39 1.10 -6.05
CA GLN A 267 12.14 2.15 -5.06
C GLN A 267 10.65 2.21 -4.77
N VAL A 268 10.27 1.74 -3.60
CA VAL A 268 8.88 1.69 -3.10
C VAL A 268 8.65 2.75 -2.04
N GLY A 269 9.63 2.93 -1.15
CA GLY A 269 9.56 3.90 -0.07
C GLY A 269 9.57 5.33 -0.62
N ILE A 270 8.61 6.14 -0.17
CA ILE A 270 8.56 7.56 -0.50
C ILE A 270 9.48 8.30 0.47
N GLY A 271 10.57 8.85 -0.05
CA GLY A 271 11.52 9.70 0.68
C GLY A 271 11.62 11.08 0.05
N GLY A 272 12.47 11.94 0.64
CA GLY A 272 12.88 13.19 0.03
C GLY A 272 13.99 13.01 -1.03
N ASP A 273 14.68 14.09 -1.36
CA ASP A 273 15.86 14.04 -2.23
C ASP A 273 16.96 13.19 -1.60
N MET A 274 17.60 12.34 -2.41
CA MET A 274 18.65 11.42 -1.98
C MET A 274 19.94 11.63 -2.80
N LYS A 275 21.09 11.58 -2.13
CA LYS A 275 22.40 11.62 -2.78
C LYS A 275 22.89 10.19 -3.00
N LEU A 276 23.15 9.82 -4.24
CA LEU A 276 23.56 8.47 -4.61
C LEU A 276 24.98 8.44 -5.19
N PRO A 277 25.79 7.41 -4.88
CA PRO A 277 27.11 7.22 -5.46
C PRO A 277 27.00 6.69 -6.91
N MET A 278 26.75 7.58 -7.84
CA MET A 278 26.48 7.23 -9.26
C MET A 278 27.59 6.40 -9.91
N THR A 279 28.87 6.63 -9.51
CA THR A 279 29.99 5.80 -10.02
C THR A 279 29.78 4.32 -9.71
N GLN A 280 29.30 3.98 -8.53
CA GLN A 280 29.02 2.60 -8.14
C GLN A 280 27.85 2.01 -8.91
N ILE A 281 26.80 2.79 -9.10
CA ILE A 281 25.62 2.37 -9.89
C ILE A 281 26.03 2.07 -11.33
N VAL A 282 26.85 2.93 -11.95
CA VAL A 282 27.37 2.75 -13.31
C VAL A 282 28.30 1.53 -13.39
N ALA A 283 29.25 1.40 -12.42
CA ALA A 283 30.22 0.30 -12.45
C ALA A 283 29.61 -1.08 -12.25
N LYS A 284 28.47 -1.18 -11.58
CA LYS A 284 27.70 -2.42 -11.43
C LYS A 284 26.53 -2.55 -12.40
N GLU A 285 26.30 -1.58 -13.29
CA GLU A 285 25.13 -1.56 -14.21
C GLU A 285 23.79 -1.76 -13.46
N ILE A 286 23.65 -1.13 -12.29
CA ILE A 286 22.44 -1.27 -11.45
C ILE A 286 21.29 -0.49 -12.09
N SER A 287 20.13 -1.15 -12.23
CA SER A 287 18.88 -0.50 -12.62
C SER A 287 18.13 -0.02 -11.37
N ILE A 288 17.81 1.28 -11.29
CA ILE A 288 16.89 1.79 -10.25
C ILE A 288 15.57 2.11 -10.91
N ARG A 289 14.48 1.52 -10.40
CA ARG A 289 13.14 1.66 -10.93
C ARG A 289 12.16 2.10 -9.85
N GLY A 290 11.45 3.20 -10.10
CA GLY A 290 10.34 3.61 -9.24
C GLY A 290 9.12 2.71 -9.43
N THR A 291 8.30 2.62 -8.37
CA THR A 291 6.98 2.00 -8.41
C THR A 291 5.97 2.95 -7.80
N PHE A 292 4.78 3.02 -8.36
CA PHE A 292 3.73 3.93 -7.89
C PHE A 292 2.35 3.31 -8.04
N ARG A 293 1.62 3.15 -6.93
CA ARG A 293 0.26 2.60 -6.94
C ARG A 293 0.18 1.23 -7.63
N PHE A 294 -0.87 0.99 -8.39
CA PHE A 294 -1.18 -0.26 -9.11
C PHE A 294 -2.29 -0.01 -10.14
N HIS A 295 -2.58 -1.01 -10.94
CA HIS A 295 -3.79 -1.05 -11.79
C HIS A 295 -4.44 -2.45 -11.74
N GLU A 296 -4.01 -3.37 -12.58
CA GLU A 296 -4.57 -4.74 -12.66
C GLU A 296 -4.26 -5.57 -11.41
N GLU A 297 -3.20 -5.21 -10.70
CA GLU A 297 -2.73 -5.92 -9.51
C GLU A 297 -3.76 -5.93 -8.38
N PHE A 298 -4.74 -5.00 -8.37
CA PHE A 298 -5.78 -5.04 -7.33
C PHE A 298 -6.65 -6.30 -7.44
N GLY A 299 -7.09 -6.65 -8.65
CA GLY A 299 -7.82 -7.89 -8.89
C GLY A 299 -6.99 -9.11 -8.54
N THR A 300 -5.71 -9.10 -8.93
CA THR A 300 -4.76 -10.17 -8.60
C THR A 300 -4.56 -10.30 -7.10
N ALA A 301 -4.47 -9.20 -6.35
CA ALA A 301 -4.35 -9.21 -4.90
C ALA A 301 -5.55 -9.87 -4.23
N VAL A 302 -6.77 -9.47 -4.62
CA VAL A 302 -8.01 -10.08 -4.10
C VAL A 302 -8.09 -11.57 -4.43
N ASP A 303 -7.74 -11.98 -5.66
CA ASP A 303 -7.73 -13.37 -6.07
C ASP A 303 -6.71 -14.20 -5.28
N MET A 304 -5.51 -13.67 -5.04
CA MET A 304 -4.49 -14.36 -4.25
C MET A 304 -4.94 -14.54 -2.80
N MET A 305 -5.56 -13.52 -2.21
CA MET A 305 -6.10 -13.61 -0.85
C MET A 305 -7.28 -14.59 -0.77
N ASN A 306 -8.23 -14.53 -1.71
CA ASN A 306 -9.37 -15.45 -1.79
C ASN A 306 -8.93 -16.93 -1.90
N LYS A 307 -7.79 -17.19 -2.56
CA LYS A 307 -7.22 -18.53 -2.72
C LYS A 307 -6.26 -18.92 -1.59
N GLY A 308 -6.05 -18.08 -0.59
CA GLY A 308 -5.09 -18.31 0.50
C GLY A 308 -3.63 -18.39 0.05
N LEU A 309 -3.29 -17.80 -1.11
CA LEU A 309 -1.93 -17.82 -1.65
C LEU A 309 -0.99 -16.82 -0.99
N ILE A 310 -1.54 -15.77 -0.39
CA ILE A 310 -0.83 -14.79 0.44
C ILE A 310 -1.70 -14.51 1.67
N ASP A 311 -1.13 -14.80 2.84
CA ASP A 311 -1.74 -14.46 4.12
C ASP A 311 -1.34 -13.03 4.51
N VAL A 312 -2.32 -12.14 4.63
CA VAL A 312 -2.12 -10.74 5.03
C VAL A 312 -2.37 -10.49 6.52
N SER A 313 -2.97 -11.46 7.22
CA SER A 313 -3.39 -11.31 8.61
C SER A 313 -2.28 -10.96 9.61
N PRO A 314 -1.02 -11.45 9.49
CA PRO A 314 0.03 -11.15 10.46
C PRO A 314 0.43 -9.67 10.55
N ARG A 315 -0.03 -8.84 9.59
CA ARG A 315 0.32 -7.41 9.52
C ARG A 315 -0.69 -6.53 10.23
N ILE A 316 -1.92 -7.01 10.43
CA ILE A 316 -2.97 -6.26 11.12
C ILE A 316 -2.71 -6.32 12.61
N SER A 317 -2.21 -5.23 13.16
CA SER A 317 -1.85 -5.16 14.59
C SER A 317 -3.04 -4.87 15.46
N GLN A 318 -3.87 -3.91 15.05
CA GLN A 318 -5.00 -3.47 15.85
C GLN A 318 -6.10 -2.85 14.98
N THR A 319 -7.35 -3.02 15.44
CA THR A 319 -8.54 -2.39 14.85
C THR A 319 -9.26 -1.60 15.93
N LEU A 320 -9.49 -0.30 15.69
CA LEU A 320 -10.22 0.58 16.60
C LEU A 320 -11.52 1.04 15.95
N PRO A 321 -12.57 1.33 16.74
CA PRO A 321 -13.76 2.00 16.22
C PRO A 321 -13.37 3.31 15.52
N PHE A 322 -13.99 3.62 14.37
CA PHE A 322 -13.63 4.82 13.60
C PHE A 322 -13.86 6.12 14.39
N ARG A 323 -14.76 6.10 15.38
CA ARG A 323 -14.95 7.23 16.30
C ARG A 323 -13.73 7.53 17.19
N GLN A 324 -12.79 6.57 17.26
CA GLN A 324 -11.49 6.72 17.91
C GLN A 324 -10.37 7.00 16.89
N ALA A 325 -10.69 7.62 15.75
CA ALA A 325 -9.76 7.83 14.65
C ALA A 325 -8.48 8.54 15.11
N LEU A 326 -8.55 9.53 15.98
CA LEU A 326 -7.36 10.22 16.48
C LEU A 326 -6.41 9.25 17.19
N ALA A 327 -6.90 8.44 18.12
CA ALA A 327 -6.09 7.43 18.80
C ALA A 327 -5.54 6.36 17.84
N ALA A 328 -6.30 6.01 16.79
CA ALA A 328 -5.85 5.07 15.78
C ALA A 328 -4.71 5.66 14.91
N PHE A 329 -4.78 6.94 14.58
CA PHE A 329 -3.73 7.65 13.83
C PHE A 329 -2.46 7.81 14.66
N ASP A 330 -2.58 8.14 15.95
CA ASP A 330 -1.45 8.22 16.89
C ASP A 330 -0.77 6.84 17.00
N LEU A 331 -1.56 5.77 17.18
CA LEU A 331 -1.03 4.40 17.22
C LEU A 331 -0.36 4.00 15.89
N ALA A 332 -0.96 4.33 14.74
CA ALA A 332 -0.39 4.03 13.42
C ALA A 332 0.92 4.79 13.15
N SER A 333 1.14 5.91 13.83
CA SER A 333 2.36 6.72 13.74
C SER A 333 3.54 6.09 14.50
N ASP A 334 3.26 5.25 15.50
CA ASP A 334 4.29 4.55 16.27
C ASP A 334 4.62 3.18 15.69
N ARG A 335 5.65 3.14 14.85
CA ARG A 335 6.15 1.92 14.20
C ARG A 335 6.74 0.88 15.17
N SER A 336 6.99 1.26 16.42
CA SER A 336 7.48 0.34 17.45
C SER A 336 6.37 -0.54 18.02
N THR A 337 5.13 -0.09 17.94
CA THR A 337 3.95 -0.73 18.56
C THR A 337 2.96 -1.30 17.57
N ALA A 338 2.92 -0.79 16.34
CA ALA A 338 1.95 -1.24 15.34
C ALA A 338 2.54 -1.35 13.93
N MET A 339 2.07 -2.35 13.19
CA MET A 339 2.34 -2.51 11.75
C MET A 339 1.22 -1.85 10.93
N LYS A 340 0.04 -2.44 10.89
CA LYS A 340 -1.15 -1.88 10.24
C LYS A 340 -2.24 -1.70 11.30
N VAL A 341 -2.69 -0.47 11.45
CA VAL A 341 -3.86 -0.12 12.25
C VAL A 341 -5.05 0.08 11.33
N GLN A 342 -6.20 -0.41 11.74
CA GLN A 342 -7.45 -0.30 10.98
C GLN A 342 -8.54 0.40 11.78
N LEU A 343 -9.44 1.05 11.07
CA LEU A 343 -10.68 1.62 11.58
C LEU A 343 -11.85 0.66 11.31
N ALA A 344 -12.68 0.41 12.34
CA ALA A 344 -13.93 -0.32 12.22
C ALA A 344 -15.10 0.66 12.12
N PHE A 345 -15.90 0.51 11.09
CA PHE A 345 -17.11 1.31 10.83
C PHE A 345 -18.41 0.58 11.24
N SER A 346 -18.28 -0.69 11.61
CA SER A 346 -19.39 -1.55 12.09
C SER A 346 -18.91 -2.42 13.23
#